data_105df032d0d994cf0c5bcfbe1c104b44
#
_entry.id   105df032d0d994cf0c5bcfbe1c104b44
#
_cell.length_a   1.000
_cell.length_b   1.000
_cell.length_c   1.000
_cell.angle_alpha   90.00
_cell.angle_beta   90.00
_cell.angle_gamma   90.00
#
_symmetry.space_group_name_H-M   'P 1'
#
loop_
_entity.id
_entity.type
_entity.pdbx_description
1 polymer ?
#
loop_
_entity_poly.entity_id
_entity_poly.type
_entity_poly.pdbx_seq_one_letter_code
_entity_poly.pdbx_strand_id
1 'polypeptide(L)'
;MQNQNNTNPMETGSIPKLLAQLAIPAVVAQIINLLYNIVDRIYIGHIPGIGAAALTGVGLFAPILMLLNAFAMLVGSGGAPRAAIAMGKKDHDTAEKIVGNCFTLLTGLAVILTILFYISAPTLLKLFGASSVTMSYATAYARIYILGSFFVLIVLGMNPFITTQGFAKISMMTTVIGAVINIILDPVFIFVLGMGVKGAALATVLSQAVGAIWILRFLTGKKTLLRLKKENMRLEVRVFGPCLALGISTFVMLSTESLLSISFTNSLSRYGGDVAVGAMTIITSINQLVAMPVQGICQGGQPIISYNYGADKPERVKKAFFTQFCACVAYTFTFWAVIMLFPQIFASIFTANKELVEYSSWALRIYMAGIFSTGFQISCQQSFMALGQAKVSLLLACLRKIILLIPLIFILPHFLPDKVFAVFLAEPVSDILAAAATTITFLTLFNSILKKETK
;
A
#
# COMPACT_ATOMS: atom_id res chain seq x y z
N MET A 1 -12.77 -19.29 39.25
CA MET A 1 -12.55 -17.87 39.53
C MET A 1 -11.44 -17.37 38.63
N GLN A 2 -11.77 -16.81 37.47
CA GLN A 2 -10.89 -15.97 36.64
C GLN A 2 -11.76 -14.89 36.01
N ASN A 3 -12.27 -14.00 36.85
CA ASN A 3 -12.81 -12.70 36.47
C ASN A 3 -11.62 -11.75 36.37
N GLN A 4 -10.95 -11.72 35.22
CA GLN A 4 -10.21 -10.55 34.83
C GLN A 4 -11.00 -9.87 33.74
N ASN A 5 -11.47 -8.67 34.03
CA ASN A 5 -12.03 -7.70 33.11
C ASN A 5 -11.03 -7.50 31.94
N ASN A 6 -11.05 -8.39 30.96
CA ASN A 6 -10.31 -8.26 29.71
C ASN A 6 -11.07 -7.29 28.80
N THR A 7 -11.27 -6.05 29.26
CA THR A 7 -11.74 -4.99 28.40
C THR A 7 -10.67 -4.75 27.35
N ASN A 8 -11.04 -4.96 26.08
CA ASN A 8 -10.14 -4.75 24.97
C ASN A 8 -9.59 -3.30 25.04
N PRO A 9 -8.27 -3.08 25.01
CA PRO A 9 -7.70 -1.72 25.05
C PRO A 9 -8.30 -0.77 24.00
N MET A 10 -8.81 -1.28 22.89
CA MET A 10 -9.51 -0.52 21.84
C MET A 10 -10.79 0.13 22.38
N GLU A 11 -11.43 -0.48 23.39
CA GLU A 11 -12.71 -0.05 23.93
C GLU A 11 -12.59 1.04 25.02
N THR A 12 -11.51 1.02 25.81
CA THR A 12 -11.36 1.86 27.01
C THR A 12 -10.11 2.74 26.99
N GLY A 13 -9.09 2.38 26.21
CA GLY A 13 -7.81 3.10 26.18
C GLY A 13 -7.92 4.53 25.66
N SER A 14 -6.96 5.37 26.02
CA SER A 14 -6.82 6.73 25.50
C SER A 14 -6.56 6.69 23.98
N ILE A 15 -7.38 7.34 23.20
CA ILE A 15 -7.31 7.32 21.71
C ILE A 15 -5.95 7.78 21.18
N PRO A 16 -5.36 8.92 21.62
CA PRO A 16 -4.03 9.32 21.12
C PRO A 16 -2.94 8.29 21.43
N LYS A 17 -2.98 7.69 22.63
CA LYS A 17 -2.02 6.65 23.02
C LYS A 17 -2.19 5.38 22.20
N LEU A 18 -3.43 4.95 21.96
CA LEU A 18 -3.73 3.80 21.11
C LEU A 18 -3.30 4.04 19.67
N LEU A 19 -3.60 5.23 19.12
CA LEU A 19 -3.16 5.59 17.77
C LEU A 19 -1.64 5.53 17.68
N ALA A 20 -0.90 6.12 18.61
CA ALA A 20 0.56 6.06 18.61
C ALA A 20 1.09 4.61 18.70
N GLN A 21 0.49 3.78 19.57
CA GLN A 21 0.87 2.38 19.74
C GLN A 21 0.66 1.51 18.50
N LEU A 22 -0.32 1.85 17.66
CA LEU A 22 -0.63 1.11 16.43
C LEU A 22 0.03 1.75 15.20
N ALA A 23 0.07 3.08 15.12
CA ALA A 23 0.60 3.81 13.97
C ALA A 23 2.13 3.78 13.92
N ILE A 24 2.83 3.96 15.05
CA ILE A 24 4.30 3.96 15.05
C ILE A 24 4.86 2.64 14.50
N PRO A 25 4.44 1.45 14.96
CA PRO A 25 4.90 0.20 14.36
C PRO A 25 4.54 0.08 12.88
N ALA A 26 3.36 0.55 12.47
CA ALA A 26 2.94 0.51 11.07
C ALA A 26 3.83 1.41 10.19
N VAL A 27 4.12 2.64 10.63
CA VAL A 27 5.04 3.56 9.93
C VAL A 27 6.45 2.96 9.84
N VAL A 28 6.96 2.41 10.94
CA VAL A 28 8.27 1.74 10.95
C VAL A 28 8.30 0.56 9.97
N ALA A 29 7.24 -0.25 9.91
CA ALA A 29 7.13 -1.33 8.94
C ALA A 29 7.17 -0.83 7.49
N GLN A 30 6.51 0.28 7.17
CA GLN A 30 6.53 0.88 5.83
C GLN A 30 7.94 1.39 5.45
N ILE A 31 8.63 2.04 6.39
CA ILE A 31 10.00 2.52 6.16
C ILE A 31 10.96 1.34 5.95
N ILE A 32 10.87 0.29 6.77
CA ILE A 32 11.69 -0.92 6.61
C ILE A 32 11.42 -1.59 5.27
N ASN A 33 10.15 -1.67 4.86
CA ASN A 33 9.76 -2.21 3.57
C ASN A 33 10.38 -1.43 2.39
N LEU A 34 10.41 -0.10 2.48
CA LEU A 34 11.08 0.75 1.49
C LEU A 34 12.58 0.48 1.46
N LEU A 35 13.22 0.45 2.62
CA LEU A 35 14.67 0.27 2.74
C LEU A 35 15.11 -1.09 2.18
N TYR A 36 14.42 -2.17 2.51
CA TYR A 36 14.82 -3.48 1.99
C TYR A 36 14.65 -3.57 0.47
N ASN A 37 13.59 -2.96 -0.10
CA ASN A 37 13.44 -2.91 -1.56
C ASN A 37 14.59 -2.15 -2.25
N ILE A 38 15.10 -1.10 -1.61
CA ILE A 38 16.27 -0.35 -2.11
C ILE A 38 17.53 -1.23 -2.05
N VAL A 39 17.74 -1.93 -0.92
CA VAL A 39 18.91 -2.80 -0.72
C VAL A 39 18.91 -3.96 -1.72
N ASP A 40 17.77 -4.61 -1.94
CA ASP A 40 17.61 -5.68 -2.95
C ASP A 40 18.01 -5.20 -4.35
N ARG A 41 17.54 -4.01 -4.76
CA ARG A 41 17.91 -3.40 -6.04
C ARG A 41 19.41 -3.07 -6.14
N ILE A 42 20.02 -2.64 -5.04
CA ILE A 42 21.46 -2.39 -4.97
C ILE A 42 22.22 -3.69 -5.22
N TYR A 43 21.87 -4.79 -4.56
CA TYR A 43 22.51 -6.07 -4.77
C TYR A 43 22.36 -6.56 -6.22
N ILE A 44 21.15 -6.50 -6.79
CA ILE A 44 20.91 -6.88 -8.20
C ILE A 44 21.73 -6.03 -9.16
N GLY A 45 21.79 -4.72 -8.93
CA GLY A 45 22.58 -3.79 -9.76
C GLY A 45 24.08 -4.02 -9.72
N HIS A 46 24.61 -4.64 -8.65
CA HIS A 46 26.03 -4.96 -8.47
C HIS A 46 26.42 -6.36 -8.92
N ILE A 47 25.53 -7.11 -9.57
CA ILE A 47 25.89 -8.43 -10.11
C ILE A 47 26.96 -8.25 -11.20
N PRO A 48 28.15 -8.89 -11.08
CA PRO A 48 29.25 -8.69 -12.01
C PRO A 48 28.86 -9.03 -13.47
N GLY A 49 29.17 -8.12 -14.39
CA GLY A 49 28.95 -8.29 -15.82
C GLY A 49 27.52 -8.13 -16.34
N ILE A 50 26.51 -8.26 -15.48
CA ILE A 50 25.10 -8.26 -15.90
C ILE A 50 24.19 -7.29 -15.10
N GLY A 51 24.71 -6.58 -14.08
CA GLY A 51 23.94 -5.82 -13.12
C GLY A 51 22.91 -4.86 -13.71
N ALA A 52 23.31 -4.06 -14.71
CA ALA A 52 22.41 -3.11 -15.37
C ALA A 52 21.26 -3.83 -16.12
N ALA A 53 21.55 -4.89 -16.86
CA ALA A 53 20.55 -5.66 -17.59
C ALA A 53 19.63 -6.44 -16.63
N ALA A 54 20.20 -6.96 -15.54
CA ALA A 54 19.48 -7.65 -14.47
C ALA A 54 18.51 -6.70 -13.76
N LEU A 55 18.97 -5.52 -13.35
CA LEU A 55 18.15 -4.51 -12.69
C LEU A 55 17.00 -4.04 -13.59
N THR A 56 17.27 -3.80 -14.86
CA THR A 56 16.25 -3.47 -15.85
C THR A 56 15.24 -4.61 -16.00
N GLY A 57 15.72 -5.86 -16.12
CA GLY A 57 14.86 -7.04 -16.23
C GLY A 57 13.94 -7.22 -15.02
N VAL A 58 14.45 -7.07 -13.81
CA VAL A 58 13.64 -7.12 -12.58
C VAL A 58 12.65 -5.96 -12.52
N GLY A 59 13.07 -4.76 -12.96
CA GLY A 59 12.17 -3.61 -13.05
C GLY A 59 10.95 -3.84 -13.93
N LEU A 60 11.10 -4.59 -15.02
CA LEU A 60 9.98 -4.96 -15.92
C LEU A 60 8.96 -5.91 -15.29
N PHE A 61 9.29 -6.56 -14.18
CA PHE A 61 8.35 -7.37 -13.40
C PHE A 61 7.46 -6.55 -12.47
N ALA A 62 7.80 -5.28 -12.20
CA ALA A 62 7.08 -4.43 -11.25
C ALA A 62 5.57 -4.32 -11.50
N PRO A 63 5.03 -4.22 -12.74
CA PRO A 63 3.59 -4.19 -12.97
C PRO A 63 2.87 -5.47 -12.52
N ILE A 64 3.48 -6.63 -12.73
CA ILE A 64 2.94 -7.93 -12.26
C ILE A 64 2.93 -7.96 -10.73
N LEU A 65 4.01 -7.51 -10.10
CA LEU A 65 4.11 -7.39 -8.66
C LEU A 65 3.02 -6.47 -8.07
N MET A 66 2.77 -5.32 -8.71
CA MET A 66 1.71 -4.40 -8.29
C MET A 66 0.32 -5.05 -8.36
N LEU A 67 0.05 -5.84 -9.40
CA LEU A 67 -1.20 -6.59 -9.52
C LEU A 67 -1.34 -7.66 -8.43
N LEU A 68 -0.29 -8.43 -8.14
CA LEU A 68 -0.29 -9.40 -7.04
C LEU A 68 -0.59 -8.71 -5.70
N ASN A 69 0.05 -7.58 -5.45
CA ASN A 69 -0.20 -6.78 -4.23
C ASN A 69 -1.63 -6.24 -4.19
N ALA A 70 -2.18 -5.79 -5.32
CA ALA A 70 -3.56 -5.32 -5.41
C ALA A 70 -4.57 -6.42 -5.06
N PHE A 71 -4.36 -7.66 -5.55
CA PHE A 71 -5.21 -8.80 -5.19
C PHE A 71 -5.09 -9.21 -3.72
N ALA A 72 -3.89 -9.16 -3.15
CA ALA A 72 -3.71 -9.41 -1.72
C ALA A 72 -4.46 -8.37 -0.88
N MET A 73 -4.33 -7.09 -1.23
CA MET A 73 -4.98 -5.98 -0.55
C MET A 73 -6.49 -5.93 -0.80
N LEU A 74 -6.98 -6.42 -1.94
CA LEU A 74 -8.42 -6.61 -2.18
C LEU A 74 -9.08 -7.39 -1.03
N VAL A 75 -8.43 -8.42 -0.57
CA VAL A 75 -8.94 -9.28 0.52
C VAL A 75 -8.58 -8.70 1.89
N GLY A 76 -7.31 -8.33 2.10
CA GLY A 76 -6.81 -7.90 3.41
C GLY A 76 -7.41 -6.57 3.87
N SER A 77 -7.40 -5.54 3.00
CA SER A 77 -7.90 -4.21 3.36
C SER A 77 -9.42 -4.14 3.50
N GLY A 78 -10.15 -5.06 2.87
CA GLY A 78 -11.59 -5.14 3.03
C GLY A 78 -12.01 -6.04 4.19
N GLY A 79 -11.30 -7.14 4.42
CA GLY A 79 -11.60 -8.10 5.48
C GLY A 79 -11.26 -7.59 6.88
N ALA A 80 -10.10 -6.94 7.05
CA ALA A 80 -9.63 -6.49 8.35
C ALA A 80 -10.58 -5.48 9.05
N PRO A 81 -11.08 -4.41 8.40
CA PRO A 81 -12.06 -3.51 9.00
C PRO A 81 -13.37 -4.22 9.36
N ARG A 82 -13.83 -5.14 8.50
CA ARG A 82 -15.04 -5.91 8.75
C ARG A 82 -14.90 -6.82 9.98
N ALA A 83 -13.75 -7.47 10.12
CA ALA A 83 -13.44 -8.25 11.32
C ALA A 83 -13.38 -7.38 12.58
N ALA A 84 -12.80 -6.16 12.49
CA ALA A 84 -12.78 -5.21 13.61
C ALA A 84 -14.18 -4.75 14.03
N ILE A 85 -15.06 -4.47 13.07
CA ILE A 85 -16.47 -4.12 13.33
C ILE A 85 -17.18 -5.27 14.03
N ALA A 86 -17.02 -6.51 13.55
CA ALA A 86 -17.61 -7.70 14.18
C ALA A 86 -17.07 -7.91 15.62
N MET A 87 -15.77 -7.71 15.85
CA MET A 87 -15.18 -7.73 17.20
C MET A 87 -15.79 -6.66 18.11
N GLY A 88 -16.01 -5.45 17.59
CA GLY A 88 -16.65 -4.37 18.32
C GLY A 88 -18.09 -4.71 18.74
N LYS A 89 -18.82 -5.40 17.86
CA LYS A 89 -20.17 -5.95 18.14
C LYS A 89 -20.15 -7.15 19.11
N LYS A 90 -18.96 -7.58 19.54
CA LYS A 90 -18.75 -8.81 20.33
C LYS A 90 -19.18 -10.10 19.60
N ASP A 91 -19.32 -10.04 18.29
CA ASP A 91 -19.60 -11.18 17.42
C ASP A 91 -18.29 -11.82 16.97
N HIS A 92 -17.68 -12.58 17.87
CA HIS A 92 -16.41 -13.26 17.63
C HIS A 92 -16.53 -14.34 16.56
N ASP A 93 -17.68 -15.01 16.45
CA ASP A 93 -17.90 -16.07 15.47
C ASP A 93 -17.87 -15.51 14.05
N THR A 94 -18.59 -14.41 13.79
CA THR A 94 -18.52 -13.72 12.48
C THR A 94 -17.13 -13.18 12.21
N ALA A 95 -16.44 -12.62 13.20
CA ALA A 95 -15.08 -12.11 13.02
C ALA A 95 -14.08 -13.24 12.65
N GLU A 96 -14.15 -14.41 13.30
CA GLU A 96 -13.32 -15.57 12.96
C GLU A 96 -13.68 -16.16 11.59
N LYS A 97 -14.98 -16.20 11.22
CA LYS A 97 -15.42 -16.60 9.87
C LYS A 97 -14.84 -15.68 8.79
N ILE A 98 -14.79 -14.38 9.02
CA ILE A 98 -14.16 -13.43 8.08
C ILE A 98 -12.69 -13.78 7.89
N VAL A 99 -11.94 -14.03 8.96
CA VAL A 99 -10.51 -14.41 8.88
C VAL A 99 -10.34 -15.71 8.09
N GLY A 100 -11.14 -16.74 8.38
CA GLY A 100 -11.08 -18.04 7.70
C GLY A 100 -11.44 -17.93 6.22
N ASN A 101 -12.53 -17.22 5.90
CA ASN A 101 -12.94 -17.00 4.51
C ASN A 101 -11.90 -16.20 3.71
N CYS A 102 -11.33 -15.12 4.30
CA CYS A 102 -10.29 -14.34 3.66
C CYS A 102 -9.01 -15.17 3.41
N PHE A 103 -8.61 -16.01 4.35
CA PHE A 103 -7.48 -16.92 4.16
C PHE A 103 -7.70 -17.90 3.00
N THR A 104 -8.87 -18.54 2.96
CA THR A 104 -9.21 -19.47 1.87
C THR A 104 -9.27 -18.77 0.53
N LEU A 105 -9.85 -17.58 0.49
CA LEU A 105 -9.92 -16.75 -0.73
C LEU A 105 -8.53 -16.35 -1.22
N LEU A 106 -7.64 -15.91 -0.33
CA LEU A 106 -6.24 -15.59 -0.67
C LEU A 106 -5.50 -16.81 -1.20
N THR A 107 -5.72 -17.98 -0.59
CA THR A 107 -5.14 -19.23 -1.07
C THR A 107 -5.64 -19.60 -2.46
N GLY A 108 -6.93 -19.51 -2.70
CA GLY A 108 -7.52 -19.73 -4.04
C GLY A 108 -7.01 -18.73 -5.08
N LEU A 109 -6.98 -17.45 -4.74
CA LEU A 109 -6.43 -16.41 -5.60
C LEU A 109 -4.94 -16.65 -5.90
N ALA A 110 -4.16 -17.08 -4.90
CA ALA A 110 -2.75 -17.39 -5.10
C ALA A 110 -2.54 -18.48 -6.14
N VAL A 111 -3.33 -19.56 -6.07
CA VAL A 111 -3.25 -20.65 -7.06
C VAL A 111 -3.62 -20.15 -8.45
N ILE A 112 -4.75 -19.43 -8.58
CA ILE A 112 -5.22 -18.89 -9.86
C ILE A 112 -4.21 -17.92 -10.45
N LEU A 113 -3.72 -16.96 -9.67
CA LEU A 113 -2.77 -15.95 -10.13
C LEU A 113 -1.40 -16.56 -10.45
N THR A 114 -0.95 -17.57 -9.68
CA THR A 114 0.28 -18.29 -9.98
C THR A 114 0.19 -18.94 -11.37
N ILE A 115 -0.89 -19.68 -11.64
CA ILE A 115 -1.08 -20.32 -12.95
C ILE A 115 -1.16 -19.28 -14.06
N LEU A 116 -2.02 -18.26 -13.88
CA LEU A 116 -2.24 -17.21 -14.86
C LEU A 116 -0.95 -16.48 -15.21
N PHE A 117 -0.24 -15.95 -14.21
CA PHE A 117 0.97 -15.18 -14.43
C PHE A 117 2.16 -16.04 -14.84
N TYR A 118 2.25 -17.30 -14.39
CA TYR A 118 3.33 -18.18 -14.82
C TYR A 118 3.29 -18.47 -16.33
N ILE A 119 2.07 -18.66 -16.87
CA ILE A 119 1.86 -18.88 -18.30
C ILE A 119 2.03 -17.57 -19.08
N SER A 120 1.47 -16.47 -18.59
CA SER A 120 1.44 -15.19 -19.30
C SER A 120 2.70 -14.33 -19.11
N ALA A 121 3.57 -14.64 -18.13
CA ALA A 121 4.72 -13.82 -17.82
C ALA A 121 5.62 -13.48 -19.02
N PRO A 122 6.01 -14.40 -19.89
CA PRO A 122 6.86 -14.04 -21.05
C PRO A 122 6.18 -13.03 -21.98
N THR A 123 4.86 -13.20 -22.21
CA THR A 123 4.08 -12.30 -23.07
C THR A 123 3.93 -10.92 -22.43
N LEU A 124 3.63 -10.88 -21.12
CA LEU A 124 3.49 -9.62 -20.38
C LEU A 124 4.82 -8.87 -20.29
N LEU A 125 5.91 -9.56 -20.01
CA LEU A 125 7.25 -8.94 -19.96
C LEU A 125 7.66 -8.36 -21.31
N LYS A 126 7.34 -9.05 -22.41
CA LYS A 126 7.54 -8.52 -23.76
C LYS A 126 6.71 -7.29 -24.02
N LEU A 127 5.45 -7.29 -23.60
CA LEU A 127 4.55 -6.14 -23.69
C LEU A 127 5.05 -4.94 -22.86
N PHE A 128 5.68 -5.20 -21.72
CA PHE A 128 6.28 -4.17 -20.87
C PHE A 128 7.64 -3.67 -21.36
N GLY A 129 8.11 -4.15 -22.52
CA GLY A 129 9.30 -3.65 -23.18
C GLY A 129 10.58 -4.46 -22.91
N ALA A 130 10.47 -5.74 -22.53
CA ALA A 130 11.64 -6.60 -22.40
C ALA A 130 12.35 -6.78 -23.74
N SER A 131 13.63 -6.40 -23.77
CA SER A 131 14.53 -6.62 -24.92
C SER A 131 15.04 -8.07 -24.93
N SER A 132 15.69 -8.48 -26.03
CA SER A 132 16.33 -9.80 -26.12
C SER A 132 17.34 -10.06 -24.99
N VAL A 133 18.00 -9.01 -24.50
CA VAL A 133 18.99 -9.09 -23.41
C VAL A 133 18.31 -9.19 -22.04
N THR A 134 17.30 -8.35 -21.77
CA THR A 134 16.64 -8.28 -20.46
C THR A 134 15.62 -9.38 -20.24
N MET A 135 15.07 -9.96 -21.30
CA MET A 135 14.03 -10.99 -21.24
C MET A 135 14.44 -12.23 -20.42
N SER A 136 15.69 -12.69 -20.58
CA SER A 136 16.19 -13.87 -19.85
C SER A 136 16.20 -13.63 -18.35
N TYR A 137 16.65 -12.45 -17.91
CA TYR A 137 16.71 -12.06 -16.49
C TYR A 137 15.31 -11.80 -15.92
N ALA A 138 14.47 -11.06 -16.65
CA ALA A 138 13.09 -10.79 -16.27
C ALA A 138 12.28 -12.08 -16.08
N THR A 139 12.38 -13.02 -17.03
CA THR A 139 11.66 -14.30 -16.97
C THR A 139 12.19 -15.20 -15.86
N ALA A 140 13.52 -15.22 -15.64
CA ALA A 140 14.13 -16.00 -14.58
C ALA A 140 13.69 -15.54 -13.19
N TYR A 141 13.65 -14.23 -12.97
CA TYR A 141 13.13 -13.63 -11.74
C TYR A 141 11.63 -13.90 -11.57
N ALA A 142 10.83 -13.57 -12.60
CA ALA A 142 9.40 -13.68 -12.59
C ALA A 142 8.91 -15.09 -12.25
N ARG A 143 9.48 -16.12 -12.87
CA ARG A 143 9.07 -17.51 -12.64
C ARG A 143 9.23 -17.94 -11.18
N ILE A 144 10.36 -17.62 -10.56
CA ILE A 144 10.60 -17.96 -9.15
C ILE A 144 9.67 -17.18 -8.24
N TYR A 145 9.54 -15.85 -8.47
CA TYR A 145 8.69 -15.00 -7.67
C TYR A 145 7.20 -15.40 -7.76
N ILE A 146 6.70 -15.69 -8.97
CA ILE A 146 5.32 -16.11 -9.20
C ILE A 146 5.01 -17.44 -8.48
N LEU A 147 5.92 -18.41 -8.51
CA LEU A 147 5.74 -19.65 -7.74
C LEU A 147 5.68 -19.41 -6.23
N GLY A 148 6.37 -18.38 -5.74
CA GLY A 148 6.31 -17.94 -4.34
C GLY A 148 5.20 -16.95 -4.01
N SER A 149 4.38 -16.55 -4.97
CA SER A 149 3.35 -15.51 -4.79
C SER A 149 2.31 -15.87 -3.72
N PHE A 150 2.09 -17.16 -3.45
CA PHE A 150 1.27 -17.63 -2.33
C PHE A 150 1.71 -17.00 -1.01
N PHE A 151 3.00 -17.01 -0.70
CA PHE A 151 3.51 -16.43 0.55
C PHE A 151 3.33 -14.93 0.58
N VAL A 152 3.54 -14.24 -0.55
CA VAL A 152 3.33 -12.79 -0.67
C VAL A 152 1.87 -12.43 -0.41
N LEU A 153 0.93 -13.14 -1.03
CA LEU A 153 -0.50 -12.88 -0.82
C LEU A 153 -0.92 -13.12 0.63
N ILE A 154 -0.40 -14.18 1.27
CA ILE A 154 -0.68 -14.46 2.69
C ILE A 154 -0.09 -13.35 3.58
N VAL A 155 1.15 -12.93 3.35
CA VAL A 155 1.77 -11.86 4.15
C VAL A 155 0.97 -10.57 4.03
N LEU A 156 0.71 -10.10 2.82
CA LEU A 156 0.03 -8.82 2.61
C LEU A 156 -1.46 -8.88 2.99
N GLY A 157 -2.13 -9.98 2.69
CA GLY A 157 -3.56 -10.11 2.92
C GLY A 157 -3.94 -10.48 4.35
N MET A 158 -3.11 -11.21 5.08
CA MET A 158 -3.43 -11.65 6.45
C MET A 158 -2.79 -10.79 7.55
N ASN A 159 -1.70 -10.08 7.27
CA ASN A 159 -1.06 -9.21 8.26
C ASN A 159 -1.99 -8.11 8.82
N PRO A 160 -2.89 -7.48 8.03
CA PRO A 160 -3.87 -6.52 8.54
C PRO A 160 -4.76 -7.08 9.67
N PHE A 161 -5.08 -8.36 9.65
CA PHE A 161 -5.87 -9.00 10.72
C PHE A 161 -5.13 -9.07 12.06
N ILE A 162 -3.80 -9.09 12.06
CA ILE A 162 -2.99 -9.00 13.30
C ILE A 162 -3.09 -7.59 13.88
N THR A 163 -2.93 -6.56 13.02
CA THR A 163 -3.05 -5.15 13.43
C THR A 163 -4.45 -4.84 13.95
N THR A 164 -5.48 -5.37 13.29
CA THR A 164 -6.90 -5.22 13.66
C THR A 164 -7.21 -5.68 15.09
N GLN A 165 -6.49 -6.68 15.59
CA GLN A 165 -6.60 -7.16 16.95
C GLN A 165 -5.83 -6.33 17.99
N GLY A 166 -5.11 -5.28 17.55
CA GLY A 166 -4.27 -4.45 18.41
C GLY A 166 -2.81 -4.88 18.50
N PHE A 167 -2.40 -5.94 17.80
CA PHE A 167 -1.04 -6.49 17.84
C PHE A 167 -0.11 -5.88 16.78
N ALA A 168 -0.10 -4.54 16.64
CA ALA A 168 0.67 -3.84 15.61
C ALA A 168 2.18 -4.13 15.69
N LYS A 169 2.74 -4.34 16.89
CA LYS A 169 4.15 -4.75 17.05
C LYS A 169 4.43 -6.12 16.43
N ILE A 170 3.51 -7.07 16.54
CA ILE A 170 3.64 -8.40 15.95
C ILE A 170 3.52 -8.32 14.43
N SER A 171 2.59 -7.49 13.94
CA SER A 171 2.44 -7.17 12.52
C SER A 171 3.72 -6.52 11.94
N MET A 172 4.31 -5.54 12.63
CA MET A 172 5.59 -4.94 12.25
C MET A 172 6.72 -5.98 12.20
N MET A 173 6.77 -6.88 13.20
CA MET A 173 7.81 -7.92 13.25
C MET A 173 7.77 -8.84 12.02
N THR A 174 6.60 -9.06 11.39
CA THR A 174 6.52 -9.78 10.11
C THR A 174 7.39 -9.13 9.05
N THR A 175 7.29 -7.80 8.90
CA THR A 175 8.08 -7.03 7.93
C THR A 175 9.55 -7.00 8.30
N VAL A 176 9.87 -6.79 9.60
CA VAL A 176 11.27 -6.78 10.09
C VAL A 176 11.96 -8.12 9.83
N ILE A 177 11.32 -9.22 10.21
CA ILE A 177 11.87 -10.58 10.00
C ILE A 177 12.09 -10.84 8.51
N GLY A 178 11.09 -10.53 7.68
CA GLY A 178 11.19 -10.67 6.22
C GLY A 178 12.35 -9.85 5.65
N ALA A 179 12.47 -8.58 6.03
CA ALA A 179 13.52 -7.69 5.56
C ALA A 179 14.92 -8.16 5.99
N VAL A 180 15.09 -8.55 7.26
CA VAL A 180 16.38 -9.04 7.77
C VAL A 180 16.82 -10.32 7.05
N ILE A 181 15.89 -11.27 6.88
CA ILE A 181 16.19 -12.52 6.17
C ILE A 181 16.53 -12.24 4.71
N ASN A 182 15.79 -11.37 4.03
CA ASN A 182 16.07 -11.02 2.64
C ASN A 182 17.46 -10.37 2.49
N ILE A 183 17.79 -9.37 3.30
CA ILE A 183 19.11 -8.68 3.28
C ILE A 183 20.26 -9.65 3.53
N ILE A 184 20.06 -10.69 4.34
CA ILE A 184 21.08 -11.71 4.62
C ILE A 184 21.17 -12.73 3.47
N LEU A 185 20.03 -13.18 2.94
CA LEU A 185 19.99 -14.22 1.91
C LEU A 185 20.38 -13.69 0.52
N ASP A 186 20.09 -12.43 0.20
CA ASP A 186 20.43 -11.84 -1.09
C ASP A 186 21.92 -11.99 -1.44
N PRO A 187 22.88 -11.48 -0.63
CA PRO A 187 24.28 -11.62 -0.97
C PRO A 187 24.74 -13.08 -1.02
N VAL A 188 24.17 -13.95 -0.19
CA VAL A 188 24.50 -15.38 -0.19
C VAL A 188 24.07 -16.04 -1.50
N PHE A 189 22.83 -15.83 -1.93
CA PHE A 189 22.32 -16.48 -3.14
C PHE A 189 22.84 -15.81 -4.41
N ILE A 190 22.92 -14.48 -4.42
CA ILE A 190 23.36 -13.72 -5.59
C ILE A 190 24.85 -13.96 -5.87
N PHE A 191 25.72 -13.77 -4.85
CA PHE A 191 27.17 -13.73 -5.03
C PHE A 191 27.86 -15.02 -4.60
N VAL A 192 27.58 -15.54 -3.38
CA VAL A 192 28.30 -16.74 -2.88
C VAL A 192 27.90 -18.00 -3.64
N LEU A 193 26.58 -18.19 -3.87
CA LEU A 193 26.09 -19.34 -4.65
C LEU A 193 26.05 -19.05 -6.16
N GLY A 194 26.36 -17.83 -6.59
CA GLY A 194 26.42 -17.46 -8.00
C GLY A 194 25.09 -17.55 -8.76
N MET A 195 23.95 -17.54 -8.05
CA MET A 195 22.63 -17.68 -8.67
C MET A 195 22.16 -16.41 -9.40
N GLY A 196 22.83 -15.27 -9.18
CA GLY A 196 22.49 -14.00 -9.80
C GLY A 196 21.03 -13.60 -9.54
N VAL A 197 20.30 -13.20 -10.58
CA VAL A 197 18.89 -12.74 -10.49
C VAL A 197 17.94 -13.81 -9.91
N LYS A 198 18.20 -15.09 -10.16
CA LYS A 198 17.43 -16.20 -9.58
C LYS A 198 17.60 -16.24 -8.07
N GLY A 199 18.80 -15.91 -7.58
CA GLY A 199 19.10 -15.85 -6.15
C GLY A 199 18.30 -14.76 -5.44
N ALA A 200 18.22 -13.55 -6.02
CA ALA A 200 17.40 -12.45 -5.49
C ALA A 200 15.91 -12.84 -5.39
N ALA A 201 15.35 -13.43 -6.44
CA ALA A 201 13.96 -13.89 -6.41
C ALA A 201 13.74 -14.96 -5.33
N LEU A 202 14.65 -15.92 -5.18
CA LEU A 202 14.56 -16.98 -4.19
C LEU A 202 14.69 -16.45 -2.76
N ALA A 203 15.60 -15.52 -2.51
CA ALA A 203 15.76 -14.86 -1.21
C ALA A 203 14.47 -14.12 -0.81
N THR A 204 13.87 -13.38 -1.75
CA THR A 204 12.60 -12.71 -1.53
C THR A 204 11.47 -13.71 -1.21
N VAL A 205 11.33 -14.78 -1.98
CA VAL A 205 10.31 -15.82 -1.74
C VAL A 205 10.48 -16.49 -0.38
N LEU A 206 11.72 -16.83 0.01
CA LEU A 206 11.99 -17.46 1.30
C LEU A 206 11.71 -16.50 2.46
N SER A 207 12.07 -15.23 2.34
CA SER A 207 11.77 -14.23 3.35
C SER A 207 10.24 -14.04 3.53
N GLN A 208 9.49 -14.04 2.43
CA GLN A 208 8.03 -13.99 2.48
C GLN A 208 7.43 -15.28 3.06
N ALA A 209 8.03 -16.45 2.77
CA ALA A 209 7.60 -17.72 3.36
C ALA A 209 7.74 -17.71 4.89
N VAL A 210 8.87 -17.22 5.41
CA VAL A 210 9.05 -17.09 6.87
C VAL A 210 8.04 -16.09 7.45
N GLY A 211 7.79 -14.96 6.78
CA GLY A 211 6.74 -14.00 7.16
C GLY A 211 5.35 -14.64 7.20
N ALA A 212 4.99 -15.44 6.20
CA ALA A 212 3.72 -16.16 6.15
C ALA A 212 3.60 -17.18 7.29
N ILE A 213 4.65 -17.95 7.57
CA ILE A 213 4.69 -18.89 8.70
C ILE A 213 4.52 -18.15 10.03
N TRP A 214 5.16 -16.99 10.20
CA TRP A 214 5.02 -16.15 11.39
C TRP A 214 3.57 -15.72 11.60
N ILE A 215 2.90 -15.20 10.55
CA ILE A 215 1.49 -14.79 10.58
C ILE A 215 0.59 -15.96 10.92
N LEU A 216 0.74 -17.09 10.22
CA LEU A 216 -0.10 -18.26 10.42
C LEU A 216 0.09 -18.85 11.83
N ARG A 217 1.33 -18.90 12.33
CA ARG A 217 1.61 -19.34 13.71
C ARG A 217 0.95 -18.44 14.75
N PHE A 218 0.91 -17.12 14.49
CA PHE A 218 0.20 -16.20 15.37
C PHE A 218 -1.32 -16.43 15.31
N LEU A 219 -1.90 -16.45 14.10
CA LEU A 219 -3.35 -16.60 13.92
C LEU A 219 -3.91 -17.96 14.35
N THR A 220 -3.09 -19.01 14.40
CA THR A 220 -3.48 -20.32 14.94
C THR A 220 -3.12 -20.47 16.43
N GLY A 221 -2.34 -19.55 16.99
CA GLY A 221 -1.83 -19.58 18.35
C GLY A 221 -2.86 -19.27 19.43
N LYS A 222 -2.41 -19.27 20.69
CA LYS A 222 -3.27 -18.99 21.86
C LYS A 222 -3.44 -17.51 22.17
N LYS A 223 -2.55 -16.63 21.62
CA LYS A 223 -2.54 -15.18 21.90
C LYS A 223 -3.47 -14.39 20.99
N THR A 224 -3.86 -14.96 19.86
CA THR A 224 -4.77 -14.29 18.91
C THR A 224 -6.20 -14.26 19.47
N LEU A 225 -6.89 -13.15 19.24
CA LEU A 225 -8.30 -12.98 19.54
C LEU A 225 -9.19 -13.57 18.44
N LEU A 226 -8.69 -13.56 17.20
CA LEU A 226 -9.36 -14.08 16.01
C LEU A 226 -8.60 -15.31 15.52
N ARG A 227 -9.06 -16.47 15.87
CA ARG A 227 -8.40 -17.72 15.49
C ARG A 227 -8.75 -18.15 14.08
N LEU A 228 -7.69 -18.52 13.35
CA LEU A 228 -7.85 -19.22 12.08
C LEU A 228 -8.20 -20.69 12.36
N LYS A 229 -9.49 -21.04 12.25
CA LYS A 229 -10.04 -22.38 12.49
C LYS A 229 -10.41 -23.03 11.15
N LYS A 230 -10.18 -24.35 11.03
CA LYS A 230 -10.55 -25.11 9.82
C LYS A 230 -12.04 -25.04 9.49
N GLU A 231 -12.89 -25.00 10.52
CA GLU A 231 -14.35 -24.89 10.40
C GLU A 231 -14.78 -23.61 9.68
N ASN A 232 -14.03 -22.53 9.85
CA ASN A 232 -14.30 -21.20 9.28
C ASN A 232 -13.69 -20.99 7.88
N MET A 233 -13.00 -21.99 7.32
CA MET A 233 -12.36 -21.92 6.00
C MET A 233 -13.32 -22.20 4.84
N ARG A 234 -14.54 -22.63 5.11
CA ARG A 234 -15.56 -22.80 4.06
C ARG A 234 -15.96 -21.44 3.52
N LEU A 235 -15.85 -21.29 2.20
CA LEU A 235 -16.21 -20.03 1.52
C LEU A 235 -17.73 -19.79 1.59
N GLU A 236 -18.11 -18.68 2.20
CA GLU A 236 -19.49 -18.22 2.30
C GLU A 236 -19.60 -16.82 1.65
N VAL A 237 -20.32 -16.72 0.53
CA VAL A 237 -20.47 -15.44 -0.22
C VAL A 237 -21.00 -14.32 0.67
N ARG A 238 -21.89 -14.64 1.61
CA ARG A 238 -22.43 -13.67 2.58
C ARG A 238 -21.35 -13.10 3.52
N VAL A 239 -20.26 -13.83 3.74
CA VAL A 239 -19.15 -13.44 4.61
C VAL A 239 -18.08 -12.70 3.81
N PHE A 240 -17.56 -13.30 2.73
CA PHE A 240 -16.47 -12.69 1.96
C PHE A 240 -16.90 -11.63 0.96
N GLY A 241 -18.15 -11.69 0.45
CA GLY A 241 -18.64 -10.70 -0.52
C GLY A 241 -18.56 -9.26 -0.06
N PRO A 242 -19.05 -8.91 1.16
CA PRO A 242 -18.88 -7.57 1.71
C PRO A 242 -17.41 -7.18 1.95
N CYS A 243 -16.51 -8.14 2.22
CA CYS A 243 -15.07 -7.88 2.36
C CYS A 243 -14.47 -7.48 0.99
N LEU A 244 -14.77 -8.23 -0.06
CA LEU A 244 -14.33 -7.88 -1.41
C LEU A 244 -14.90 -6.54 -1.87
N ALA A 245 -16.18 -6.29 -1.63
CA ALA A 245 -16.81 -5.01 -1.98
C ALA A 245 -16.09 -3.82 -1.35
N LEU A 246 -15.62 -3.96 -0.10
CA LEU A 246 -14.86 -2.91 0.58
C LEU A 246 -13.42 -2.81 0.05
N GLY A 247 -12.76 -3.94 -0.19
CA GLY A 247 -11.38 -3.98 -0.67
C GLY A 247 -11.21 -3.56 -2.13
N ILE A 248 -12.29 -3.55 -2.93
CA ILE A 248 -12.23 -3.18 -4.35
C ILE A 248 -11.72 -1.75 -4.56
N SER A 249 -11.95 -0.84 -3.61
CA SER A 249 -11.41 0.53 -3.67
C SER A 249 -9.89 0.54 -3.58
N THR A 250 -9.30 -0.24 -2.67
CA THR A 250 -7.83 -0.38 -2.58
C THR A 250 -7.26 -1.08 -3.80
N PHE A 251 -7.94 -2.10 -4.31
CA PHE A 251 -7.56 -2.79 -5.54
C PHE A 251 -7.50 -1.82 -6.73
N VAL A 252 -8.53 -1.00 -6.93
CA VAL A 252 -8.56 0.02 -7.98
C VAL A 252 -7.43 1.05 -7.79
N MET A 253 -7.21 1.52 -6.56
CA MET A 253 -6.14 2.46 -6.26
C MET A 253 -4.75 1.92 -6.64
N LEU A 254 -4.46 0.67 -6.28
CA LEU A 254 -3.16 0.06 -6.58
C LEU A 254 -3.01 -0.31 -8.06
N SER A 255 -4.07 -0.83 -8.67
CA SER A 255 -4.03 -1.20 -10.10
C SER A 255 -3.89 0.02 -11.02
N THR A 256 -4.42 1.17 -10.64
CA THR A 256 -4.31 2.40 -11.43
C THR A 256 -2.95 3.08 -11.33
N GLU A 257 -2.09 2.74 -10.36
CA GLU A 257 -0.72 3.30 -10.27
C GLU A 257 0.11 3.04 -11.52
N SER A 258 0.01 1.84 -12.09
CA SER A 258 0.73 1.50 -13.33
C SER A 258 0.24 2.34 -14.51
N LEU A 259 -1.08 2.56 -14.63
CA LEU A 259 -1.65 3.41 -15.67
C LEU A 259 -1.20 4.87 -15.54
N LEU A 260 -1.14 5.37 -14.32
CA LEU A 260 -0.65 6.72 -14.03
C LEU A 260 0.82 6.88 -14.41
N SER A 261 1.67 5.93 -14.02
CA SER A 261 3.09 5.92 -14.35
C SER A 261 3.31 5.97 -15.87
N ILE A 262 2.56 5.14 -16.63
CA ILE A 262 2.60 5.13 -18.09
C ILE A 262 2.13 6.47 -18.67
N SER A 263 1.03 7.03 -18.16
CA SER A 263 0.46 8.29 -18.63
C SER A 263 1.42 9.47 -18.42
N PHE A 264 2.04 9.57 -17.23
CA PHE A 264 3.05 10.58 -16.96
C PHE A 264 4.29 10.41 -17.85
N THR A 265 4.84 9.19 -17.90
CA THR A 265 6.04 8.90 -18.69
C THR A 265 5.84 9.23 -20.15
N ASN A 266 4.74 8.80 -20.77
CA ASN A 266 4.44 9.08 -22.17
C ASN A 266 4.27 10.59 -22.43
N SER A 267 3.54 11.31 -21.58
CA SER A 267 3.31 12.73 -21.75
C SER A 267 4.60 13.53 -21.53
N LEU A 268 5.37 13.21 -20.50
CA LEU A 268 6.64 13.90 -20.21
C LEU A 268 7.71 13.58 -21.24
N SER A 269 7.82 12.33 -21.71
CA SER A 269 8.74 11.97 -22.80
C SER A 269 8.41 12.73 -24.08
N ARG A 270 7.13 12.90 -24.40
CA ARG A 270 6.68 13.62 -25.59
C ARG A 270 6.96 15.11 -25.54
N TYR A 271 6.78 15.75 -24.38
CA TYR A 271 6.84 17.22 -24.26
C TYR A 271 8.15 17.75 -23.66
N GLY A 272 8.83 16.97 -22.81
CA GLY A 272 10.01 17.40 -22.06
C GLY A 272 11.22 16.47 -22.21
N GLY A 273 11.10 15.39 -22.98
CA GLY A 273 12.20 14.45 -23.23
C GLY A 273 12.71 13.72 -21.98
N ASP A 274 13.94 13.20 -22.07
CA ASP A 274 14.53 12.33 -21.05
C ASP A 274 14.75 13.05 -19.70
N VAL A 275 15.04 14.36 -19.73
CA VAL A 275 15.24 15.15 -18.51
C VAL A 275 13.96 15.23 -17.67
N ALA A 276 12.80 15.41 -18.32
CA ALA A 276 11.51 15.47 -17.64
C ALA A 276 11.11 14.08 -17.07
N VAL A 277 11.41 13.01 -17.79
CA VAL A 277 11.19 11.63 -17.31
C VAL A 277 12.12 11.33 -16.12
N GLY A 278 13.38 11.74 -16.19
CA GLY A 278 14.34 11.63 -15.10
C GLY A 278 13.88 12.38 -13.84
N ALA A 279 13.40 13.62 -14.01
CA ALA A 279 12.83 14.41 -12.92
C ALA A 279 11.60 13.72 -12.30
N MET A 280 10.72 13.15 -13.12
CA MET A 280 9.54 12.41 -12.62
C MET A 280 9.93 11.19 -11.79
N THR A 281 11.02 10.51 -12.12
CA THR A 281 11.54 9.38 -11.32
C THR A 281 11.98 9.83 -9.93
N ILE A 282 12.65 10.98 -9.83
CA ILE A 282 13.01 11.59 -8.54
C ILE A 282 11.77 11.98 -7.75
N ILE A 283 10.83 12.67 -8.41
CA ILE A 283 9.56 13.13 -7.80
C ILE A 283 8.75 11.97 -7.24
N THR A 284 8.58 10.88 -8.00
CA THR A 284 7.86 9.69 -7.52
C THR A 284 8.52 9.04 -6.31
N SER A 285 9.84 9.02 -6.25
CA SER A 285 10.57 8.50 -5.09
C SER A 285 10.33 9.36 -3.85
N ILE A 286 10.33 10.69 -3.99
CA ILE A 286 10.03 11.62 -2.90
C ILE A 286 8.55 11.49 -2.47
N ASN A 287 7.64 11.36 -3.44
CA ASN A 287 6.21 11.15 -3.15
C ASN A 287 5.97 9.89 -2.31
N GLN A 288 6.68 8.79 -2.58
CA GLN A 288 6.60 7.58 -1.76
C GLN A 288 7.05 7.82 -0.32
N LEU A 289 8.13 8.61 -0.10
CA LEU A 289 8.59 8.97 1.24
C LEU A 289 7.54 9.75 2.05
N VAL A 290 6.71 10.54 1.37
CA VAL A 290 5.61 11.27 2.03
C VAL A 290 4.39 10.39 2.24
N ALA A 291 4.02 9.58 1.25
CA ALA A 291 2.81 8.78 1.28
C ALA A 291 2.85 7.61 2.30
N MET A 292 4.02 6.97 2.45
CA MET A 292 4.15 5.78 3.30
C MET A 292 3.87 6.04 4.79
N PRO A 293 4.39 7.10 5.45
CA PRO A 293 4.04 7.38 6.83
C PRO A 293 2.56 7.73 7.02
N VAL A 294 1.93 8.44 6.08
CA VAL A 294 0.48 8.73 6.11
C VAL A 294 -0.33 7.43 6.09
N GLN A 295 0.05 6.50 5.21
CA GLN A 295 -0.58 5.17 5.17
C GLN A 295 -0.38 4.40 6.48
N GLY A 296 0.82 4.47 7.08
CA GLY A 296 1.10 3.85 8.38
C GLY A 296 0.24 4.43 9.51
N ILE A 297 0.05 5.75 9.54
CA ILE A 297 -0.84 6.41 10.51
C ILE A 297 -2.28 5.91 10.33
N CYS A 298 -2.77 5.86 9.10
CA CYS A 298 -4.12 5.38 8.78
C CYS A 298 -4.31 3.89 9.10
N GLN A 299 -3.30 3.05 8.82
CA GLN A 299 -3.31 1.63 9.20
C GLN A 299 -3.41 1.44 10.72
N GLY A 300 -2.78 2.33 11.50
CA GLY A 300 -2.90 2.32 12.95
C GLY A 300 -4.25 2.82 13.47
N GLY A 301 -4.86 3.80 12.81
CA GLY A 301 -6.16 4.36 13.19
C GLY A 301 -7.36 3.49 12.77
N GLN A 302 -7.24 2.78 11.65
CA GLN A 302 -8.31 1.96 11.09
C GLN A 302 -8.92 0.96 12.09
N PRO A 303 -8.14 0.14 12.84
CA PRO A 303 -8.69 -0.77 13.85
C PRO A 303 -9.47 -0.05 14.95
N ILE A 304 -8.98 1.11 15.39
CA ILE A 304 -9.63 1.89 16.45
C ILE A 304 -10.99 2.39 15.99
N ILE A 305 -11.06 2.95 14.78
CA ILE A 305 -12.30 3.46 14.17
C ILE A 305 -13.29 2.30 13.97
N SER A 306 -12.85 1.20 13.32
CA SER A 306 -13.69 0.06 12.98
C SER A 306 -14.26 -0.64 14.22
N TYR A 307 -13.41 -0.87 15.23
CA TYR A 307 -13.82 -1.53 16.48
C TYR A 307 -14.86 -0.69 17.24
N ASN A 308 -14.57 0.62 17.44
CA ASN A 308 -15.47 1.49 18.17
C ASN A 308 -16.78 1.78 17.41
N TYR A 309 -16.74 1.74 16.07
CA TYR A 309 -17.93 1.78 15.24
C TYR A 309 -18.80 0.55 15.46
N GLY A 310 -18.21 -0.66 15.46
CA GLY A 310 -18.93 -1.88 15.78
C GLY A 310 -19.44 -1.94 17.21
N ALA A 311 -18.74 -1.33 18.17
CA ALA A 311 -19.13 -1.26 19.59
C ALA A 311 -20.17 -0.16 19.90
N ASP A 312 -20.69 0.53 18.88
CA ASP A 312 -21.67 1.64 19.00
C ASP A 312 -21.19 2.77 19.94
N LYS A 313 -19.89 3.16 19.76
CA LYS A 313 -19.26 4.25 20.54
C LYS A 313 -18.93 5.44 19.63
N PRO A 314 -19.92 6.21 19.15
CA PRO A 314 -19.73 7.27 18.15
C PRO A 314 -18.74 8.35 18.60
N GLU A 315 -18.72 8.72 19.87
CA GLU A 315 -17.80 9.74 20.38
C GLU A 315 -16.33 9.27 20.32
N ARG A 316 -16.07 7.97 20.53
CA ARG A 316 -14.73 7.41 20.37
C ARG A 316 -14.31 7.32 18.90
N VAL A 317 -15.26 7.01 18.02
CA VAL A 317 -15.03 7.01 16.56
C VAL A 317 -14.65 8.41 16.09
N LYS A 318 -15.42 9.45 16.49
CA LYS A 318 -15.08 10.85 16.18
C LYS A 318 -13.70 11.22 16.68
N LYS A 319 -13.40 10.93 17.94
CA LYS A 319 -12.10 11.24 18.54
C LYS A 319 -10.96 10.52 17.81
N ALA A 320 -11.13 9.24 17.43
CA ALA A 320 -10.14 8.46 16.71
C ALA A 320 -9.90 9.05 15.31
N PHE A 321 -10.98 9.36 14.58
CA PHE A 321 -10.89 10.02 13.29
C PHE A 321 -10.16 11.37 13.38
N PHE A 322 -10.57 12.26 14.27
CA PHE A 322 -9.94 13.58 14.38
C PHE A 322 -8.47 13.50 14.81
N THR A 323 -8.11 12.56 15.69
CA THR A 323 -6.71 12.37 16.09
C THR A 323 -5.87 11.89 14.91
N GLN A 324 -6.35 10.90 14.14
CA GLN A 324 -5.70 10.42 12.92
C GLN A 324 -5.61 11.53 11.86
N PHE A 325 -6.70 12.24 11.62
CA PHE A 325 -6.81 13.32 10.66
C PHE A 325 -5.79 14.43 10.95
N CYS A 326 -5.76 14.94 12.19
CA CYS A 326 -4.79 15.95 12.59
C CYS A 326 -3.35 15.48 12.43
N ALA A 327 -3.04 14.22 12.79
CA ALA A 327 -1.71 13.66 12.61
C ALA A 327 -1.30 13.59 11.13
N CYS A 328 -2.19 13.13 10.25
CA CYS A 328 -1.94 13.06 8.82
C CYS A 328 -1.76 14.45 8.20
N VAL A 329 -2.65 15.40 8.52
CA VAL A 329 -2.58 16.77 7.99
C VAL A 329 -1.32 17.49 8.50
N ALA A 330 -1.01 17.40 9.79
CA ALA A 330 0.21 18.00 10.35
C ALA A 330 1.47 17.46 9.66
N TYR A 331 1.53 16.15 9.44
CA TYR A 331 2.65 15.51 8.75
C TYR A 331 2.76 15.99 7.30
N THR A 332 1.68 15.92 6.51
CA THR A 332 1.71 16.30 5.10
C THR A 332 1.98 17.78 4.90
N PHE A 333 1.44 18.64 5.78
CA PHE A 333 1.70 20.07 5.74
C PHE A 333 3.16 20.40 6.07
N THR A 334 3.74 19.74 7.08
CA THR A 334 5.15 19.91 7.44
C THR A 334 6.06 19.50 6.29
N PHE A 335 5.82 18.33 5.69
CA PHE A 335 6.60 17.86 4.54
C PHE A 335 6.44 18.75 3.31
N TRP A 336 5.21 19.21 3.03
CA TRP A 336 4.94 20.18 1.98
C TRP A 336 5.78 21.45 2.17
N ALA A 337 5.76 22.04 3.37
CA ALA A 337 6.51 23.25 3.66
C ALA A 337 8.03 23.05 3.46
N VAL A 338 8.57 21.93 3.95
CA VAL A 338 9.99 21.60 3.79
C VAL A 338 10.37 21.40 2.33
N ILE A 339 9.55 20.69 1.53
CA ILE A 339 9.82 20.50 0.10
C ILE A 339 9.72 21.83 -0.66
N MET A 340 8.73 22.67 -0.36
CA MET A 340 8.57 23.97 -1.01
C MET A 340 9.75 24.92 -0.73
N LEU A 341 10.27 24.88 0.50
CA LEU A 341 11.41 25.72 0.90
C LEU A 341 12.75 25.19 0.37
N PHE A 342 12.95 23.87 0.41
CA PHE A 342 14.24 23.24 0.13
C PHE A 342 14.19 22.13 -0.92
N PRO A 343 13.59 22.33 -2.12
CA PRO A 343 13.42 21.26 -3.11
C PRO A 343 14.75 20.71 -3.63
N GLN A 344 15.79 21.58 -3.67
CA GLN A 344 17.12 21.21 -4.14
C GLN A 344 17.79 20.16 -3.26
N ILE A 345 17.56 20.20 -1.93
CA ILE A 345 18.09 19.20 -1.00
C ILE A 345 17.54 17.82 -1.35
N PHE A 346 16.23 17.74 -1.60
CA PHE A 346 15.59 16.48 -1.97
C PHE A 346 16.06 15.96 -3.33
N ALA A 347 16.17 16.82 -4.33
CA ALA A 347 16.63 16.41 -5.65
C ALA A 347 18.10 15.95 -5.63
N SER A 348 18.98 16.63 -4.87
CA SER A 348 20.40 16.31 -4.78
C SER A 348 20.70 14.98 -4.08
N ILE A 349 19.75 14.42 -3.30
CA ILE A 349 19.89 13.06 -2.74
C ILE A 349 19.95 12.00 -3.84
N PHE A 350 19.27 12.23 -4.97
CA PHE A 350 19.11 11.23 -6.03
C PHE A 350 20.11 11.41 -7.19
N THR A 351 20.66 12.59 -7.39
CA THR A 351 21.58 12.85 -8.50
C THR A 351 22.58 13.97 -8.19
N ALA A 352 23.81 13.81 -8.68
CA ALA A 352 24.85 14.83 -8.63
C ALA A 352 24.85 15.76 -9.87
N ASN A 353 24.03 15.44 -10.90
CA ASN A 353 23.93 16.27 -12.11
C ASN A 353 23.18 17.57 -11.80
N LYS A 354 23.87 18.71 -11.87
CA LYS A 354 23.32 20.02 -11.52
C LYS A 354 22.11 20.42 -12.36
N GLU A 355 22.14 20.13 -13.66
CA GLU A 355 21.03 20.42 -14.57
C GLU A 355 19.76 19.65 -14.17
N LEU A 356 19.92 18.36 -13.90
CA LEU A 356 18.79 17.51 -13.46
C LEU A 356 18.31 17.91 -12.06
N VAL A 357 19.20 18.34 -11.15
CA VAL A 357 18.81 18.84 -9.82
C VAL A 357 17.98 20.12 -9.94
N GLU A 358 18.40 21.07 -10.79
CA GLU A 358 17.68 22.33 -10.99
C GLU A 358 16.31 22.08 -11.62
N TYR A 359 16.28 21.30 -12.70
CA TYR A 359 15.03 20.91 -13.36
C TYR A 359 14.08 20.16 -12.43
N SER A 360 14.58 19.16 -11.69
CA SER A 360 13.78 18.40 -10.74
C SER A 360 13.28 19.28 -9.60
N SER A 361 14.05 20.26 -9.15
CA SER A 361 13.64 21.20 -8.08
C SER A 361 12.48 22.09 -8.53
N TRP A 362 12.51 22.56 -9.78
CA TRP A 362 11.40 23.29 -10.39
C TRP A 362 10.16 22.39 -10.52
N ALA A 363 10.31 21.21 -11.09
CA ALA A 363 9.22 20.26 -11.29
C ALA A 363 8.61 19.78 -9.95
N LEU A 364 9.45 19.59 -8.91
CA LEU A 364 9.04 19.22 -7.56
C LEU A 364 8.11 20.28 -6.94
N ARG A 365 8.43 21.55 -7.07
CA ARG A 365 7.58 22.64 -6.57
C ARG A 365 6.19 22.61 -7.20
N ILE A 366 6.10 22.27 -8.47
CA ILE A 366 4.82 22.20 -9.18
C ILE A 366 4.05 20.96 -8.77
N TYR A 367 4.67 19.80 -8.93
CA TYR A 367 4.02 18.49 -8.67
C TYR A 367 3.57 18.34 -7.22
N MET A 368 4.41 18.76 -6.26
CA MET A 368 4.15 18.66 -4.84
C MET A 368 3.33 19.83 -4.26
N ALA A 369 2.92 20.81 -5.09
CA ALA A 369 2.15 21.96 -4.61
C ALA A 369 0.87 21.57 -3.89
N GLY A 370 0.21 20.48 -4.29
CA GLY A 370 -1.02 19.96 -3.71
C GLY A 370 -0.84 18.93 -2.58
N ILE A 371 0.40 18.48 -2.29
CA ILE A 371 0.61 17.31 -1.43
C ILE A 371 0.12 17.50 0.02
N PHE A 372 0.05 18.73 0.52
CA PHE A 372 -0.57 19.02 1.82
C PHE A 372 -2.02 18.52 1.90
N SER A 373 -2.73 18.52 0.77
CA SER A 373 -4.13 18.10 0.68
C SER A 373 -4.31 16.58 0.75
N THR A 374 -3.27 15.81 0.47
CA THR A 374 -3.33 14.33 0.51
C THR A 374 -3.57 13.80 1.92
N GLY A 375 -3.13 14.51 2.96
CA GLY A 375 -3.44 14.18 4.36
C GLY A 375 -4.95 14.20 4.65
N PHE A 376 -5.66 15.16 4.09
CA PHE A 376 -7.13 15.25 4.17
C PHE A 376 -7.78 14.09 3.42
N GLN A 377 -7.38 13.88 2.17
CA GLN A 377 -7.97 12.89 1.29
C GLN A 377 -7.76 11.47 1.81
N ILE A 378 -6.53 11.07 2.13
CA ILE A 378 -6.20 9.71 2.57
C ILE A 378 -6.87 9.40 3.92
N SER A 379 -6.82 10.35 4.87
CA SER A 379 -7.43 10.13 6.19
C SER A 379 -8.94 9.94 6.11
N CYS A 380 -9.66 10.75 5.34
CA CYS A 380 -11.11 10.62 5.15
C CYS A 380 -11.45 9.33 4.40
N GLN A 381 -10.73 9.00 3.32
CA GLN A 381 -10.98 7.79 2.53
C GLN A 381 -10.73 6.51 3.32
N GLN A 382 -9.63 6.42 4.07
CA GLN A 382 -9.35 5.28 4.93
C GLN A 382 -10.36 5.15 6.07
N SER A 383 -10.91 6.27 6.55
CA SER A 383 -11.98 6.25 7.53
C SER A 383 -13.31 5.74 6.96
N PHE A 384 -13.64 6.03 5.69
CA PHE A 384 -14.77 5.39 5.02
C PHE A 384 -14.61 3.87 4.93
N MET A 385 -13.40 3.39 4.65
CA MET A 385 -13.11 1.95 4.66
C MET A 385 -13.25 1.37 6.07
N ALA A 386 -12.74 2.06 7.08
CA ALA A 386 -12.87 1.66 8.48
C ALA A 386 -14.32 1.56 8.95
N LEU A 387 -15.21 2.42 8.41
CA LEU A 387 -16.65 2.42 8.67
C LEU A 387 -17.45 1.48 7.74
N GLY A 388 -16.77 0.67 6.92
CA GLY A 388 -17.42 -0.30 6.03
C GLY A 388 -18.16 0.31 4.83
N GLN A 389 -17.88 1.59 4.47
CA GLN A 389 -18.58 2.33 3.41
C GLN A 389 -17.96 2.05 2.02
N ALA A 390 -18.16 0.84 1.51
CA ALA A 390 -17.54 0.34 0.27
C ALA A 390 -17.83 1.21 -0.96
N LYS A 391 -19.10 1.59 -1.17
CA LYS A 391 -19.53 2.35 -2.36
C LYS A 391 -18.91 3.74 -2.41
N VAL A 392 -18.92 4.44 -1.28
CA VAL A 392 -18.37 5.80 -1.17
C VAL A 392 -16.85 5.76 -1.35
N SER A 393 -16.17 4.81 -0.69
CA SER A 393 -14.72 4.64 -0.82
C SER A 393 -14.29 4.35 -2.26
N LEU A 394 -15.01 3.48 -2.97
CA LEU A 394 -14.74 3.17 -4.37
C LEU A 394 -14.94 4.39 -5.29
N LEU A 395 -16.06 5.10 -5.11
CA LEU A 395 -16.34 6.31 -5.91
C LEU A 395 -15.22 7.35 -5.76
N LEU A 396 -14.76 7.60 -4.53
CA LEU A 396 -13.71 8.58 -4.26
C LEU A 396 -12.34 8.11 -4.77
N ALA A 397 -12.06 6.81 -4.73
CA ALA A 397 -10.85 6.24 -5.32
C ALA A 397 -10.80 6.45 -6.85
N CYS A 398 -11.91 6.15 -7.53
CA CYS A 398 -12.05 6.37 -8.98
C CYS A 398 -12.00 7.86 -9.33
N LEU A 399 -12.64 8.73 -8.52
CA LEU A 399 -12.67 10.16 -8.75
C LEU A 399 -11.26 10.75 -8.87
N ARG A 400 -10.38 10.48 -7.90
CA ARG A 400 -9.03 11.06 -7.88
C ARG A 400 -8.20 10.62 -9.08
N LYS A 401 -8.08 9.31 -9.31
CA LYS A 401 -7.10 8.77 -10.26
C LYS A 401 -7.65 8.65 -11.68
N ILE A 402 -8.84 8.10 -11.83
CA ILE A 402 -9.41 7.78 -13.15
C ILE A 402 -10.15 8.98 -13.73
N ILE A 403 -10.96 9.68 -12.93
CA ILE A 403 -11.83 10.75 -13.42
C ILE A 403 -11.09 12.09 -13.48
N LEU A 404 -10.22 12.39 -12.50
CA LEU A 404 -9.51 13.66 -12.46
C LEU A 404 -8.10 13.54 -13.05
N LEU A 405 -7.21 12.76 -12.44
CA LEU A 405 -5.78 12.82 -12.74
C LEU A 405 -5.45 12.37 -14.16
N ILE A 406 -5.87 11.17 -14.58
CA ILE A 406 -5.56 10.67 -15.93
C ILE A 406 -6.05 11.64 -17.02
N PRO A 407 -7.32 12.12 -17.02
CA PRO A 407 -7.76 13.10 -18.00
C PRO A 407 -6.97 14.41 -17.93
N LEU A 408 -6.66 14.93 -16.74
CA LEU A 408 -5.91 16.19 -16.60
C LEU A 408 -4.51 16.11 -17.21
N ILE A 409 -3.80 14.97 -17.08
CA ILE A 409 -2.49 14.76 -17.71
C ILE A 409 -2.53 14.98 -19.23
N PHE A 410 -3.64 14.58 -19.87
CA PHE A 410 -3.79 14.72 -21.32
C PHE A 410 -4.47 16.04 -21.74
N ILE A 411 -5.39 16.57 -20.92
CA ILE A 411 -6.21 17.74 -21.27
C ILE A 411 -5.43 19.05 -21.01
N LEU A 412 -4.79 19.22 -19.83
CA LEU A 412 -4.12 20.45 -19.47
C LEU A 412 -3.06 20.93 -20.48
N PRO A 413 -2.25 20.04 -21.11
CA PRO A 413 -1.30 20.46 -22.15
C PRO A 413 -1.92 21.09 -23.38
N HIS A 414 -3.23 20.96 -23.62
CA HIS A 414 -3.92 21.63 -24.73
C HIS A 414 -4.28 23.08 -24.42
N PHE A 415 -4.43 23.41 -23.14
CA PHE A 415 -4.86 24.74 -22.70
C PHE A 415 -3.70 25.65 -22.24
N LEU A 416 -2.57 25.07 -21.83
CA LEU A 416 -1.44 25.84 -21.30
C LEU A 416 -0.28 25.91 -22.32
N PRO A 417 0.42 27.07 -22.40
CA PRO A 417 1.55 27.26 -23.32
C PRO A 417 2.71 26.31 -23.04
N ASP A 418 3.09 26.19 -21.76
CA ASP A 418 4.11 25.24 -21.31
C ASP A 418 3.47 23.88 -21.03
N LYS A 419 3.70 22.96 -21.95
CA LYS A 419 3.10 21.63 -21.91
C LYS A 419 3.67 20.75 -20.80
N VAL A 420 4.94 20.89 -20.48
CA VAL A 420 5.60 20.15 -19.41
C VAL A 420 5.09 20.61 -18.05
N PHE A 421 5.01 21.93 -17.85
CA PHE A 421 4.37 22.51 -16.67
C PHE A 421 2.94 21.99 -16.51
N ALA A 422 2.17 21.95 -17.59
CA ALA A 422 0.79 21.47 -17.58
C ALA A 422 0.67 20.01 -17.13
N VAL A 423 1.58 19.13 -17.57
CA VAL A 423 1.61 17.73 -17.15
C VAL A 423 1.90 17.61 -15.65
N PHE A 424 2.91 18.33 -15.13
CA PHE A 424 3.20 18.31 -13.69
C PHE A 424 2.09 18.94 -12.86
N LEU A 425 1.39 19.95 -13.38
CA LEU A 425 0.28 20.63 -12.71
C LEU A 425 -0.96 19.73 -12.56
N ALA A 426 -1.10 18.68 -13.35
CA ALA A 426 -2.22 17.76 -13.27
C ALA A 426 -2.36 17.11 -11.88
N GLU A 427 -1.24 16.76 -11.24
CA GLU A 427 -1.25 16.13 -9.89
C GLU A 427 -1.83 17.06 -8.82
N PRO A 428 -1.27 18.28 -8.56
CA PRO A 428 -1.80 19.12 -7.50
C PRO A 428 -3.24 19.57 -7.74
N VAL A 429 -3.65 19.77 -8.98
CA VAL A 429 -5.05 20.10 -9.31
C VAL A 429 -5.97 18.93 -8.94
N SER A 430 -5.59 17.72 -9.35
CA SER A 430 -6.33 16.49 -8.99
C SER A 430 -6.37 16.27 -7.49
N ASP A 431 -5.25 16.43 -6.80
CA ASP A 431 -5.14 16.24 -5.36
C ASP A 431 -6.04 17.18 -4.58
N ILE A 432 -6.02 18.48 -4.90
CA ILE A 432 -6.84 19.48 -4.22
C ILE A 432 -8.33 19.23 -4.48
N LEU A 433 -8.72 18.96 -5.72
CA LEU A 433 -10.12 18.68 -6.06
C LEU A 433 -10.62 17.40 -5.40
N ALA A 434 -9.81 16.34 -5.43
CA ALA A 434 -10.14 15.08 -4.79
C ALA A 434 -10.20 15.20 -3.26
N ALA A 435 -9.27 15.94 -2.64
CA ALA A 435 -9.27 16.19 -1.22
C ALA A 435 -10.51 17.00 -0.79
N ALA A 436 -10.87 18.04 -1.54
CA ALA A 436 -12.08 18.82 -1.27
C ALA A 436 -13.34 17.94 -1.39
N ALA A 437 -13.49 17.19 -2.49
CA ALA A 437 -14.63 16.30 -2.70
C ALA A 437 -14.71 15.22 -1.60
N THR A 438 -13.59 14.59 -1.24
CA THR A 438 -13.54 13.55 -0.22
C THR A 438 -13.87 14.09 1.16
N THR A 439 -13.31 15.24 1.52
CA THR A 439 -13.54 15.87 2.83
C THR A 439 -14.98 16.35 2.98
N ILE A 440 -15.53 17.01 1.96
CA ILE A 440 -16.93 17.45 1.96
C ILE A 440 -17.86 16.24 2.09
N THR A 441 -17.65 15.21 1.28
CA THR A 441 -18.43 13.97 1.34
C THR A 441 -18.32 13.30 2.71
N PHE A 442 -17.14 13.30 3.31
CA PHE A 442 -16.94 12.72 4.63
C PHE A 442 -17.71 13.52 5.70
N LEU A 443 -17.54 14.82 5.75
CA LEU A 443 -18.20 15.67 6.75
C LEU A 443 -19.73 15.62 6.64
N THR A 444 -20.28 15.51 5.44
CA THR A 444 -21.74 15.42 5.23
C THR A 444 -22.30 14.06 5.64
N LEU A 445 -21.60 12.97 5.36
CA LEU A 445 -22.08 11.62 5.62
C LEU A 445 -21.71 11.08 7.00
N PHE A 446 -20.62 11.57 7.61
CA PHE A 446 -20.05 11.01 8.82
C PHE A 446 -21.05 10.90 9.97
N ASN A 447 -21.75 11.99 10.30
CA ASN A 447 -22.75 11.99 11.38
C ASN A 447 -23.95 11.09 11.07
N SER A 448 -24.33 10.98 9.80
CA SER A 448 -25.44 10.12 9.37
C SER A 448 -25.07 8.64 9.45
N ILE A 449 -23.82 8.29 9.14
CA ILE A 449 -23.29 6.92 9.24
C ILE A 449 -23.27 6.48 10.71
N LEU A 450 -22.81 7.36 11.61
CA LEU A 450 -22.75 7.06 13.04
C LEU A 450 -24.13 6.90 13.69
N LYS A 451 -25.16 7.59 13.19
CA LYS A 451 -26.55 7.48 13.71
C LYS A 451 -27.28 6.23 13.23
N LYS A 452 -26.87 5.60 12.12
CA LYS A 452 -27.56 4.44 11.54
C LYS A 452 -27.38 3.15 12.34
N GLU A 453 -26.34 3.01 13.14
CA GLU A 453 -26.15 1.83 13.99
C GLU A 453 -26.89 1.94 15.33
N THR A 454 -27.34 3.11 15.73
CA THR A 454 -28.10 3.33 16.98
C THR A 454 -29.61 2.99 16.85
N LYS A 455 -30.03 2.48 15.69
CA LYS A 455 -31.38 1.93 15.43
C LYS A 455 -31.31 0.45 15.07
#